data_218777756198300240c8f24c492ae8a4
#
_entry.id   218777756198300240c8f24c492ae8a4
#
_cell.length_a   1.000
_cell.length_b   1.000
_cell.length_c   1.000
_cell.angle_alpha   90.00
_cell.angle_beta   90.00
_cell.angle_gamma   90.00
#
_symmetry.space_group_name_H-M   'P 1'
#
loop_
_entity.id
_entity.type
_entity.pdbx_description
1 polymer ?
#
loop_
_entity_poly.entity_id
_entity_poly.type
_entity_poly.pdbx_seq_one_letter_code
_entity_poly.pdbx_strand_id
1 'polypeptide(L)'
;MMTCLFVNGYAQRGLNLKDLNYRSREWKMIVRSSPDSFLTTPLARQFAENVLVWQRNTGGWPKNEAIHRPLGGDIELILADKNKRNDSTTDNDATIIEMTYLARMWHAVGDPRYKEAFLKGLRFMLDGQYDNGGWPQFWPENRGYQVHITYNDDAMVQTLRVIRDLRDGIKPFDGLVDESTKALLDKAFHKGIQCILNTQIKVNGKRTVWCQQHDRETLAPAAARSYELPSY
;
A
#
# COMPACT_ATOMS: atom_id res chain seq x y z
N MET A 1 36.44 6.12 17.36
CA MET A 1 35.58 5.22 16.60
C MET A 1 34.32 4.95 17.46
N MET A 2 33.31 5.78 17.29
CA MET A 2 32.14 5.80 18.17
C MET A 2 30.93 5.29 17.35
N THR A 3 30.57 4.04 17.57
CA THR A 3 29.46 3.34 16.88
C THR A 3 28.17 3.79 17.52
N CYS A 4 27.41 4.64 16.82
CA CYS A 4 26.05 5.03 17.22
C CYS A 4 25.10 3.87 16.98
N LEU A 5 24.75 3.13 18.03
CA LEU A 5 23.66 2.17 18.07
C LEU A 5 22.34 2.96 18.22
N PHE A 6 21.65 3.22 17.12
CA PHE A 6 20.24 3.56 17.18
C PHE A 6 19.45 2.27 17.48
N VAL A 7 19.23 2.03 18.75
CA VAL A 7 18.27 0.99 19.20
C VAL A 7 16.87 1.51 18.94
N ASN A 8 16.20 0.90 17.96
CA ASN A 8 14.79 1.11 17.68
C ASN A 8 13.94 0.79 18.93
N GLY A 9 13.50 1.82 19.65
CA GLY A 9 12.72 1.73 20.89
C GLY A 9 11.27 1.27 20.72
N TYR A 10 10.88 0.66 19.60
CA TYR A 10 9.53 0.17 19.32
C TYR A 10 9.34 -1.35 19.45
N ALA A 11 10.40 -2.10 19.77
CA ALA A 11 10.38 -3.57 19.68
C ALA A 11 9.94 -4.31 20.96
N GLN A 12 9.39 -3.67 22.00
CA GLN A 12 9.12 -4.35 23.29
C GLN A 12 7.76 -4.11 23.95
N ARG A 13 6.75 -3.60 23.24
CA ARG A 13 5.38 -3.79 23.73
C ARG A 13 4.74 -4.91 22.93
N GLY A 14 4.76 -6.13 23.48
CA GLY A 14 4.02 -7.26 22.93
C GLY A 14 2.58 -6.81 22.61
N LEU A 15 2.10 -7.13 21.40
CA LEU A 15 0.74 -6.82 20.98
C LEU A 15 -0.24 -7.43 22.01
N ASN A 16 -0.91 -6.58 22.80
CA ASN A 16 -1.91 -7.07 23.75
C ASN A 16 -3.23 -7.25 23.00
N LEU A 17 -3.46 -8.45 22.48
CA LEU A 17 -4.66 -8.80 21.73
C LEU A 17 -5.97 -8.73 22.56
N LYS A 18 -5.87 -8.53 23.88
CA LYS A 18 -7.05 -8.38 24.75
C LYS A 18 -7.61 -6.97 24.77
N ASP A 19 -6.78 -5.97 24.44
CA ASP A 19 -7.13 -4.54 24.47
C ASP A 19 -6.97 -3.92 23.08
N LEU A 20 -7.52 -4.57 22.05
CA LEU A 20 -7.44 -4.08 20.67
C LEU A 20 -8.21 -2.76 20.54
N ASN A 21 -7.51 -1.74 20.09
CA ASN A 21 -8.09 -0.46 19.73
C ASN A 21 -8.41 -0.48 18.22
N TYR A 22 -9.68 -0.38 17.85
CA TYR A 22 -10.13 -0.46 16.46
C TYR A 22 -9.87 0.82 15.67
N ARG A 23 -8.58 1.17 15.51
CA ARG A 23 -8.11 2.27 14.67
C ARG A 23 -7.24 1.73 13.52
N SER A 24 -7.24 2.40 12.40
CA SER A 24 -6.41 2.01 11.24
C SER A 24 -4.92 1.91 11.58
N ARG A 25 -4.41 2.78 12.46
CA ARG A 25 -3.03 2.72 12.95
C ARG A 25 -2.73 1.38 13.62
N GLU A 26 -3.66 0.83 14.38
CA GLU A 26 -3.47 -0.45 15.07
C GLU A 26 -3.46 -1.61 14.10
N TRP A 27 -4.31 -1.58 13.07
CA TRP A 27 -4.23 -2.53 11.97
C TRP A 27 -2.83 -2.61 11.37
N LYS A 28 -2.25 -1.46 11.04
CA LYS A 28 -0.88 -1.39 10.52
C LYS A 28 0.15 -1.99 11.49
N MET A 29 0.00 -1.74 12.79
CA MET A 29 0.87 -2.32 13.82
C MET A 29 0.73 -3.84 13.91
N ILE A 30 -0.49 -4.37 13.86
CA ILE A 30 -0.75 -5.82 13.85
C ILE A 30 -0.03 -6.46 12.67
N VAL A 31 -0.20 -5.92 11.48
CA VAL A 31 0.42 -6.49 10.27
C VAL A 31 1.94 -6.46 10.31
N ARG A 32 2.53 -5.37 10.83
CA ARG A 32 3.98 -5.19 10.84
C ARG A 32 4.69 -5.88 11.99
N SER A 33 4.02 -6.04 13.14
CA SER A 33 4.69 -6.41 14.40
C SER A 33 4.19 -7.71 15.02
N SER A 34 3.12 -8.34 14.50
CA SER A 34 2.68 -9.63 15.04
C SER A 34 3.73 -10.70 14.74
N PRO A 35 4.06 -11.57 15.72
CA PRO A 35 4.97 -12.69 15.50
C PRO A 35 4.33 -13.74 14.59
N ASP A 36 5.15 -14.56 13.93
CA ASP A 36 4.65 -15.60 13.03
C ASP A 36 3.76 -16.64 13.75
N SER A 37 3.99 -16.89 15.04
CA SER A 37 3.13 -17.73 15.86
C SER A 37 1.69 -17.22 15.99
N PHE A 38 1.47 -15.91 15.86
CA PHE A 38 0.13 -15.34 15.83
C PHE A 38 -0.64 -15.76 14.58
N LEU A 39 0.02 -15.86 13.43
CA LEU A 39 -0.63 -16.06 12.11
C LEU A 39 -1.37 -17.41 11.98
N THR A 40 -1.06 -18.38 12.85
CA THR A 40 -1.76 -19.67 12.89
C THR A 40 -3.00 -19.68 13.80
N THR A 41 -3.25 -18.59 14.55
CA THR A 41 -4.37 -18.49 15.48
C THR A 41 -5.72 -18.29 14.78
N PRO A 42 -6.85 -18.67 15.44
CA PRO A 42 -8.19 -18.37 14.94
C PRO A 42 -8.43 -16.87 14.72
N LEU A 43 -7.87 -16.02 15.60
CA LEU A 43 -8.01 -14.56 15.48
C LEU A 43 -7.30 -14.00 14.24
N ALA A 44 -6.10 -14.50 13.91
CA ALA A 44 -5.40 -14.11 12.70
C ALA A 44 -6.18 -14.51 11.44
N ARG A 45 -6.79 -15.72 11.44
CA ARG A 45 -7.68 -16.14 10.34
C ARG A 45 -8.90 -15.24 10.21
N GLN A 46 -9.52 -14.85 11.32
CA GLN A 46 -10.63 -13.89 11.31
C GLN A 46 -10.21 -12.56 10.67
N PHE A 47 -9.02 -12.04 11.00
CA PHE A 47 -8.51 -10.82 10.38
C PHE A 47 -8.28 -11.01 8.87
N ALA A 48 -7.79 -12.17 8.45
CA ALA A 48 -7.62 -12.46 7.02
C ALA A 48 -8.97 -12.51 6.27
N GLU A 49 -10.01 -13.12 6.87
CA GLU A 49 -11.36 -13.10 6.29
C GLU A 49 -11.88 -11.65 6.18
N ASN A 50 -11.64 -10.82 7.19
CA ASN A 50 -11.99 -9.40 7.10
C ASN A 50 -11.26 -8.71 5.93
N VAL A 51 -9.97 -8.98 5.72
CA VAL A 51 -9.21 -8.44 4.58
C VAL A 51 -9.85 -8.83 3.26
N LEU A 52 -10.29 -10.10 3.09
CA LEU A 52 -11.01 -10.55 1.90
C LEU A 52 -12.35 -9.84 1.72
N VAL A 53 -13.09 -9.62 2.81
CA VAL A 53 -14.37 -8.90 2.79
C VAL A 53 -14.19 -7.44 2.39
N TRP A 54 -13.14 -6.76 2.85
CA TRP A 54 -12.88 -5.36 2.55
C TRP A 54 -12.33 -5.11 1.14
N GLN A 55 -11.76 -6.11 0.46
CA GLN A 55 -11.21 -5.95 -0.89
C GLN A 55 -12.28 -5.50 -1.88
N ARG A 56 -12.08 -4.41 -2.59
CA ARG A 56 -12.95 -3.96 -3.68
C ARG A 56 -12.82 -4.84 -4.91
N ASN A 57 -13.82 -4.82 -5.79
CA ASN A 57 -13.76 -5.53 -7.07
C ASN A 57 -12.68 -4.94 -8.01
N THR A 58 -12.17 -3.76 -7.73
CA THR A 58 -10.97 -3.18 -8.37
C THR A 58 -9.70 -3.96 -8.04
N GLY A 59 -9.69 -4.75 -6.98
CA GLY A 59 -8.53 -5.45 -6.42
C GLY A 59 -7.86 -4.71 -5.26
N GLY A 60 -8.05 -3.40 -5.13
CA GLY A 60 -7.49 -2.59 -4.05
C GLY A 60 -8.37 -2.54 -2.79
N TRP A 61 -7.90 -1.79 -1.80
CA TRP A 61 -8.59 -1.53 -0.53
C TRP A 61 -8.72 -0.04 -0.26
N PRO A 62 -9.76 0.37 0.48
CA PRO A 62 -9.91 1.76 0.95
C PRO A 62 -8.90 2.07 2.06
N LYS A 63 -8.56 3.36 2.20
CA LYS A 63 -7.63 3.80 3.25
C LYS A 63 -8.33 4.08 4.57
N ASN A 64 -7.52 4.05 5.65
CA ASN A 64 -7.91 4.43 7.01
C ASN A 64 -8.93 3.51 7.67
N GLU A 65 -9.07 2.29 7.19
CA GLU A 65 -9.97 1.31 7.76
C GLU A 65 -9.31 0.48 8.88
N ALA A 66 -10.10 0.17 9.90
CA ALA A 66 -9.69 -0.72 10.98
C ALA A 66 -10.11 -2.16 10.65
N ILE A 67 -9.45 -2.76 9.67
CA ILE A 67 -9.86 -4.06 9.06
C ILE A 67 -9.91 -5.20 10.09
N HIS A 68 -9.11 -5.15 11.15
CA HIS A 68 -9.12 -6.13 12.24
C HIS A 68 -10.36 -6.05 13.14
N ARG A 69 -11.20 -5.03 12.99
CA ARG A 69 -12.46 -4.88 13.74
C ARG A 69 -13.44 -6.00 13.38
N PRO A 70 -14.18 -6.55 14.37
CA PRO A 70 -15.30 -7.44 14.07
C PRO A 70 -16.28 -6.78 13.11
N LEU A 71 -16.65 -7.48 12.03
CA LEU A 71 -17.51 -6.91 10.98
C LEU A 71 -18.95 -6.70 11.48
N GLY A 72 -19.48 -7.62 12.31
CA GLY A 72 -20.80 -7.51 12.92
C GLY A 72 -21.89 -7.11 11.92
N GLY A 73 -22.72 -6.12 12.29
CA GLY A 73 -23.76 -5.58 11.43
C GLY A 73 -23.28 -4.72 10.27
N ASP A 74 -22.00 -4.37 10.22
CA ASP A 74 -21.42 -3.51 9.16
C ASP A 74 -21.11 -4.32 7.87
N ILE A 75 -21.17 -5.64 7.92
CA ILE A 75 -20.78 -6.51 6.79
C ILE A 75 -21.60 -6.20 5.52
N GLU A 76 -22.90 -5.96 5.64
CA GLU A 76 -23.75 -5.64 4.49
C GLU A 76 -23.35 -4.31 3.82
N LEU A 77 -23.00 -3.32 4.62
CA LEU A 77 -22.51 -2.01 4.12
C LEU A 77 -21.18 -2.17 3.40
N ILE A 78 -20.25 -2.96 3.96
CA ILE A 78 -18.95 -3.22 3.34
C ILE A 78 -19.12 -3.96 2.02
N LEU A 79 -20.04 -4.94 1.97
CA LEU A 79 -20.33 -5.70 0.76
C LEU A 79 -21.03 -4.83 -0.30
N ALA A 80 -21.91 -3.91 0.08
CA ALA A 80 -22.50 -2.94 -0.83
C ALA A 80 -21.45 -2.05 -1.51
N ASP A 81 -20.36 -1.78 -0.82
CA ASP A 81 -19.24 -0.97 -1.31
C ASP A 81 -18.26 -1.73 -2.23
N LYS A 82 -18.45 -3.04 -2.45
CA LYS A 82 -17.54 -3.85 -3.29
C LYS A 82 -17.31 -3.29 -4.68
N ASN A 83 -18.32 -2.67 -5.26
CA ASN A 83 -18.25 -2.09 -6.62
C ASN A 83 -17.76 -0.64 -6.65
N LYS A 84 -17.42 -0.03 -5.52
CA LYS A 84 -16.80 1.28 -5.51
C LYS A 84 -15.48 1.26 -6.28
N ARG A 85 -15.29 2.30 -7.11
CA ARG A 85 -14.13 2.41 -7.99
C ARG A 85 -13.24 3.63 -7.67
N ASN A 86 -13.64 4.42 -6.68
CA ASN A 86 -13.02 5.70 -6.33
C ASN A 86 -12.50 5.79 -4.89
N ASP A 87 -12.37 4.66 -4.20
CA ASP A 87 -11.89 4.60 -2.81
C ASP A 87 -10.67 3.69 -2.60
N SER A 88 -10.27 2.93 -3.63
CA SER A 88 -9.07 2.09 -3.58
C SER A 88 -7.81 2.91 -3.85
N THR A 89 -6.74 2.65 -3.10
CA THR A 89 -5.53 3.49 -3.10
C THR A 89 -4.32 2.77 -2.50
N THR A 90 -3.12 3.32 -2.70
CA THR A 90 -1.91 2.98 -1.91
C THR A 90 -1.56 4.07 -0.89
N ASP A 91 -2.30 5.17 -0.87
CA ASP A 91 -2.13 6.25 0.10
C ASP A 91 -2.38 5.75 1.53
N ASN A 92 -1.62 6.27 2.50
CA ASN A 92 -1.64 5.81 3.89
C ASN A 92 -1.41 4.30 4.07
N ASP A 93 -0.59 3.69 3.23
CA ASP A 93 -0.30 2.23 3.18
C ASP A 93 -1.49 1.34 2.83
N ALA A 94 -2.66 1.88 2.47
CA ALA A 94 -3.79 1.06 2.04
C ALA A 94 -3.40 0.18 0.85
N THR A 95 -4.08 -0.91 0.64
CA THR A 95 -3.74 -1.99 -0.31
C THR A 95 -2.42 -2.68 0.04
N ILE A 96 -1.36 -1.93 0.32
CA ILE A 96 -0.03 -2.45 0.66
C ILE A 96 -0.05 -3.28 1.94
N ILE A 97 -0.68 -2.74 3.00
CA ILE A 97 -0.72 -3.40 4.29
C ILE A 97 -1.60 -4.66 4.25
N GLU A 98 -2.72 -4.62 3.51
CA GLU A 98 -3.61 -5.76 3.30
C GLU A 98 -2.91 -6.86 2.51
N MET A 99 -2.23 -6.51 1.42
CA MET A 99 -1.41 -7.44 0.65
C MET A 99 -0.31 -8.07 1.50
N THR A 100 0.36 -7.28 2.34
CA THR A 100 1.39 -7.79 3.25
C THR A 100 0.82 -8.81 4.24
N TYR A 101 -0.37 -8.53 4.79
CA TYR A 101 -1.03 -9.47 5.68
C TYR A 101 -1.42 -10.77 4.98
N LEU A 102 -2.00 -10.68 3.79
CA LEU A 102 -2.38 -11.84 2.97
C LEU A 102 -1.16 -12.68 2.59
N ALA A 103 -0.03 -12.05 2.24
CA ALA A 103 1.23 -12.75 1.96
C ALA A 103 1.72 -13.55 3.18
N ARG A 104 1.76 -12.91 4.35
CA ARG A 104 2.13 -13.57 5.62
C ARG A 104 1.18 -14.72 5.96
N MET A 105 -0.12 -14.52 5.80
CA MET A 105 -1.13 -15.55 6.06
C MET A 105 -1.02 -16.72 5.08
N TRP A 106 -0.75 -16.45 3.80
CA TRP A 106 -0.54 -17.52 2.83
C TRP A 106 0.65 -18.41 3.19
N HIS A 107 1.77 -17.82 3.61
CA HIS A 107 2.93 -18.58 4.09
C HIS A 107 2.63 -19.39 5.36
N ALA A 108 1.84 -18.82 6.26
CA ALA A 108 1.57 -19.47 7.55
C ALA A 108 0.58 -20.64 7.46
N VAL A 109 -0.42 -20.55 6.56
CA VAL A 109 -1.55 -21.49 6.56
C VAL A 109 -1.86 -22.12 5.20
N GLY A 110 -1.25 -21.64 4.10
CA GLY A 110 -1.38 -22.23 2.78
C GLY A 110 -2.75 -22.03 2.11
N ASP A 111 -3.64 -21.16 2.62
CA ASP A 111 -4.96 -20.94 2.01
C ASP A 111 -4.81 -20.21 0.66
N PRO A 112 -5.24 -20.83 -0.46
CA PRO A 112 -5.06 -20.25 -1.80
C PRO A 112 -5.84 -18.95 -2.00
N ARG A 113 -6.92 -18.70 -1.25
CA ARG A 113 -7.72 -17.47 -1.33
C ARG A 113 -6.89 -16.24 -0.99
N TYR A 114 -5.93 -16.38 -0.07
CA TYR A 114 -5.06 -15.28 0.34
C TYR A 114 -4.09 -14.88 -0.80
N LYS A 115 -3.52 -15.88 -1.48
CA LYS A 115 -2.69 -15.62 -2.67
C LYS A 115 -3.51 -15.03 -3.81
N GLU A 116 -4.72 -15.51 -4.04
CA GLU A 116 -5.60 -14.98 -5.08
C GLU A 116 -5.96 -13.51 -4.83
N ALA A 117 -6.38 -13.17 -3.60
CA ALA A 117 -6.68 -11.79 -3.23
C ALA A 117 -5.44 -10.89 -3.29
N PHE A 118 -4.27 -11.40 -2.87
CA PHE A 118 -2.99 -10.72 -3.04
C PHE A 118 -2.69 -10.38 -4.51
N LEU A 119 -2.87 -11.34 -5.43
CA LEU A 119 -2.62 -11.12 -6.85
C LEU A 119 -3.60 -10.12 -7.48
N LYS A 120 -4.85 -10.06 -7.01
CA LYS A 120 -5.79 -9.00 -7.39
C LYS A 120 -5.29 -7.62 -6.94
N GLY A 121 -4.77 -7.53 -5.71
CA GLY A 121 -4.14 -6.31 -5.20
C GLY A 121 -2.91 -5.89 -6.01
N LEU A 122 -2.06 -6.84 -6.36
CA LEU A 122 -0.90 -6.59 -7.22
C LEU A 122 -1.32 -6.07 -8.61
N ARG A 123 -2.34 -6.69 -9.21
CA ARG A 123 -2.88 -6.23 -10.50
C ARG A 123 -3.41 -4.81 -10.39
N PHE A 124 -4.18 -4.51 -9.34
CA PHE A 124 -4.65 -3.16 -9.06
C PHE A 124 -3.48 -2.17 -9.00
N MET A 125 -2.40 -2.48 -8.28
CA MET A 125 -1.22 -1.60 -8.18
C MET A 125 -0.57 -1.36 -9.55
N LEU A 126 -0.39 -2.40 -10.37
CA LEU A 126 0.21 -2.28 -11.70
C LEU A 126 -0.67 -1.49 -12.67
N ASP A 127 -1.99 -1.71 -12.63
CA ASP A 127 -2.97 -1.02 -13.49
C ASP A 127 -3.11 0.48 -13.14
N GLY A 128 -2.71 0.89 -11.94
CA GLY A 128 -2.69 2.30 -11.52
C GLY A 128 -1.50 3.10 -12.01
N GLN A 129 -0.46 2.46 -12.55
CA GLN A 129 0.73 3.14 -12.99
C GLN A 129 0.50 3.86 -14.33
N TYR A 130 0.72 5.17 -14.35
CA TYR A 130 0.73 5.96 -15.59
C TYR A 130 1.90 5.57 -16.51
N ASP A 131 1.80 5.91 -17.79
CA ASP A 131 2.86 5.64 -18.76
C ASP A 131 4.19 6.32 -18.40
N ASN A 132 4.15 7.46 -17.73
CA ASN A 132 5.32 8.17 -17.21
C ASN A 132 5.89 7.56 -15.92
N GLY A 133 5.26 6.51 -15.37
CA GLY A 133 5.72 5.77 -14.20
C GLY A 133 5.15 6.23 -12.85
N GLY A 134 4.35 7.30 -12.80
CA GLY A 134 3.71 7.78 -11.58
C GLY A 134 2.41 7.04 -11.24
N TRP A 135 1.88 7.28 -10.04
CA TRP A 135 0.57 6.80 -9.60
C TRP A 135 -0.29 7.95 -9.11
N PRO A 136 -1.62 7.94 -9.42
CA PRO A 136 -2.58 8.86 -8.82
C PRO A 136 -2.80 8.52 -7.34
N GLN A 137 -3.53 9.38 -6.63
CA GLN A 137 -3.93 9.10 -5.25
C GLN A 137 -4.97 7.98 -5.17
N PHE A 138 -5.96 7.97 -6.08
CA PHE A 138 -7.00 6.94 -6.18
C PHE A 138 -7.14 6.48 -7.62
N TRP A 139 -7.50 5.23 -7.83
CA TRP A 139 -7.84 4.66 -9.14
C TRP A 139 -8.76 3.43 -9.00
N PRO A 140 -9.42 2.98 -10.06
CA PRO A 140 -9.39 3.51 -11.43
C PRO A 140 -10.14 4.82 -11.62
N GLU A 141 -10.98 5.24 -10.68
CA GLU A 141 -11.70 6.51 -10.72
C GLU A 141 -11.17 7.49 -9.67
N ASN A 142 -11.03 8.74 -10.07
CA ASN A 142 -10.51 9.81 -9.23
C ASN A 142 -11.19 11.14 -9.55
N ARG A 143 -10.96 12.15 -8.69
CA ARG A 143 -11.58 13.48 -8.83
C ARG A 143 -10.57 14.59 -8.50
N GLY A 144 -10.62 15.68 -9.25
CA GLY A 144 -9.80 16.87 -8.99
C GLY A 144 -8.32 16.51 -8.87
N TYR A 145 -7.66 16.95 -7.80
CA TYR A 145 -6.23 16.74 -7.59
C TYR A 145 -5.83 15.26 -7.43
N GLN A 146 -6.77 14.37 -7.15
CA GLN A 146 -6.50 12.93 -6.96
C GLN A 146 -5.92 12.25 -8.22
N VAL A 147 -6.03 12.90 -9.39
CA VAL A 147 -5.44 12.42 -10.64
C VAL A 147 -3.92 12.65 -10.71
N HIS A 148 -3.38 13.55 -9.87
CA HIS A 148 -1.98 13.89 -9.91
C HIS A 148 -1.10 12.79 -9.34
N ILE A 149 0.16 12.73 -9.80
CA ILE A 149 1.18 11.84 -9.24
C ILE A 149 1.37 12.22 -7.78
N THR A 150 1.16 11.25 -6.88
CA THR A 150 1.07 11.52 -5.43
C THR A 150 2.28 10.97 -4.69
N TYR A 151 3.10 11.89 -4.14
CA TYR A 151 4.20 11.57 -3.22
C TYR A 151 3.78 11.68 -1.75
N ASN A 152 2.72 12.44 -1.47
CA ASN A 152 2.20 12.63 -0.12
C ASN A 152 2.02 11.30 0.62
N ASP A 153 2.29 11.31 1.93
CA ASP A 153 2.18 10.14 2.82
C ASP A 153 2.96 8.90 2.31
N ASP A 154 4.08 9.15 1.62
CA ASP A 154 4.96 8.12 1.03
C ASP A 154 4.26 7.20 -0.01
N ALA A 155 3.08 7.56 -0.53
CA ALA A 155 2.26 6.70 -1.36
C ALA A 155 3.04 6.03 -2.51
N MET A 156 3.72 6.83 -3.34
CA MET A 156 4.51 6.31 -4.45
C MET A 156 5.74 5.53 -3.98
N VAL A 157 6.42 5.97 -2.92
CA VAL A 157 7.63 5.33 -2.40
C VAL A 157 7.30 3.96 -1.82
N GLN A 158 6.20 3.82 -1.07
CA GLN A 158 5.75 2.53 -0.53
C GLN A 158 5.31 1.58 -1.64
N THR A 159 4.61 2.08 -2.67
CA THR A 159 4.25 1.30 -3.86
C THR A 159 5.50 0.73 -4.53
N LEU A 160 6.52 1.56 -4.77
CA LEU A 160 7.78 1.12 -5.38
C LEU A 160 8.55 0.12 -4.49
N ARG A 161 8.53 0.29 -3.18
CA ARG A 161 9.14 -0.67 -2.24
C ARG A 161 8.52 -2.05 -2.36
N VAL A 162 7.18 -2.14 -2.38
CA VAL A 162 6.50 -3.42 -2.54
C VAL A 162 6.78 -4.05 -3.91
N ILE A 163 6.78 -3.26 -4.97
CA ILE A 163 7.13 -3.74 -6.33
C ILE A 163 8.54 -4.30 -6.36
N ARG A 164 9.52 -3.60 -5.76
CA ARG A 164 10.90 -4.08 -5.61
C ARG A 164 10.97 -5.38 -4.81
N ASP A 165 10.34 -5.41 -3.65
CA ASP A 165 10.42 -6.53 -2.73
C ASP A 165 9.77 -7.79 -3.34
N LEU A 166 8.70 -7.64 -4.11
CA LEU A 166 8.08 -8.70 -4.91
C LEU A 166 8.99 -9.21 -6.03
N ARG A 167 9.59 -8.28 -6.79
CA ARG A 167 10.54 -8.61 -7.85
C ARG A 167 11.73 -9.42 -7.30
N ASP A 168 12.27 -8.98 -6.18
CA ASP A 168 13.45 -9.55 -5.56
C ASP A 168 13.15 -10.76 -4.67
N GLY A 169 11.87 -11.12 -4.49
CA GLY A 169 11.44 -12.24 -3.64
C GLY A 169 11.76 -12.05 -2.17
N ILE A 170 11.70 -10.81 -1.67
CA ILE A 170 11.93 -10.48 -0.27
C ILE A 170 10.71 -10.86 0.57
N LYS A 171 10.93 -11.55 1.69
CA LYS A 171 9.84 -11.92 2.61
C LYS A 171 9.04 -10.70 3.07
N PRO A 172 7.72 -10.82 3.15
CA PRO A 172 6.88 -12.03 3.01
C PRO A 172 6.43 -12.31 1.56
N PHE A 173 7.02 -11.70 0.54
CA PHE A 173 6.54 -11.74 -0.84
C PHE A 173 7.18 -12.85 -1.69
N ASP A 174 8.08 -13.64 -1.12
CA ASP A 174 8.74 -14.76 -1.79
C ASP A 174 7.72 -15.83 -2.28
N GLY A 175 7.92 -16.37 -3.46
CA GLY A 175 7.07 -17.43 -4.03
C GLY A 175 5.64 -17.03 -4.44
N LEU A 176 5.25 -15.75 -4.30
CA LEU A 176 3.92 -15.28 -4.66
C LEU A 176 3.73 -15.05 -6.15
N VAL A 177 4.79 -14.71 -6.86
CA VAL A 177 4.77 -14.36 -8.29
C VAL A 177 5.74 -15.22 -9.09
N ASP A 178 5.44 -15.43 -10.37
CA ASP A 178 6.28 -16.11 -11.32
C ASP A 178 7.30 -15.16 -11.99
N GLU A 179 8.21 -15.71 -12.79
CA GLU A 179 9.26 -14.94 -13.47
C GLU A 179 8.68 -13.96 -14.51
N SER A 180 7.56 -14.28 -15.14
CA SER A 180 6.90 -13.36 -16.07
C SER A 180 6.36 -12.14 -15.35
N THR A 181 5.77 -12.31 -14.18
CA THR A 181 5.32 -11.22 -13.30
C THR A 181 6.50 -10.40 -12.77
N LYS A 182 7.62 -11.05 -12.39
CA LYS A 182 8.83 -10.32 -11.96
C LYS A 182 9.37 -9.40 -13.05
N ALA A 183 9.33 -9.82 -14.31
CA ALA A 183 9.74 -8.98 -15.44
C ALA A 183 8.82 -7.74 -15.59
N LEU A 184 7.50 -7.88 -15.35
CA LEU A 184 6.57 -6.74 -15.32
C LEU A 184 6.87 -5.80 -14.14
N LEU A 185 7.15 -6.35 -12.96
CA LEU A 185 7.51 -5.59 -11.77
C LEU A 185 8.81 -4.81 -11.98
N ASP A 186 9.81 -5.40 -12.59
CA ASP A 186 11.07 -4.74 -12.92
C ASP A 186 10.84 -3.53 -13.84
N LYS A 187 10.04 -3.71 -14.88
CA LYS A 187 9.66 -2.63 -15.79
C LYS A 187 8.89 -1.52 -15.06
N ALA A 188 7.92 -1.87 -14.21
CA ALA A 188 7.14 -0.92 -13.44
C ALA A 188 8.02 -0.15 -12.44
N PHE A 189 8.95 -0.83 -11.78
CA PHE A 189 9.92 -0.23 -10.87
C PHE A 189 10.79 0.81 -11.56
N HIS A 190 11.41 0.46 -12.68
CA HIS A 190 12.28 1.38 -13.43
C HIS A 190 11.52 2.59 -13.97
N LYS A 191 10.29 2.41 -14.47
CA LYS A 191 9.41 3.53 -14.85
C LYS A 191 9.14 4.46 -13.66
N GLY A 192 8.85 3.91 -12.49
CA GLY A 192 8.61 4.70 -11.28
C GLY A 192 9.84 5.49 -10.84
N ILE A 193 11.02 4.88 -10.83
CA ILE A 193 12.28 5.58 -10.56
C ILE A 193 12.51 6.72 -11.56
N GLN A 194 12.27 6.49 -12.85
CA GLN A 194 12.40 7.53 -13.86
C GLN A 194 11.40 8.68 -13.62
N CYS A 195 10.17 8.37 -13.22
CA CYS A 195 9.18 9.37 -12.83
C CYS A 195 9.67 10.24 -11.67
N ILE A 196 10.23 9.63 -10.61
CA ILE A 196 10.81 10.36 -9.48
C ILE A 196 11.91 11.32 -9.96
N LEU A 197 12.80 10.87 -10.83
CA LEU A 197 13.88 11.73 -11.35
C LEU A 197 13.37 12.86 -12.26
N ASN A 198 12.30 12.62 -13.01
CA ASN A 198 11.73 13.59 -13.94
C ASN A 198 10.88 14.66 -13.25
N THR A 199 10.21 14.32 -12.14
CA THR A 199 9.40 15.25 -11.33
C THR A 199 10.26 16.07 -10.37
N GLN A 200 11.54 15.74 -10.19
CA GLN A 200 12.41 16.47 -9.28
C GLN A 200 12.58 17.93 -9.72
N ILE A 201 12.23 18.86 -8.83
CA ILE A 201 12.29 20.30 -9.08
C ILE A 201 13.73 20.74 -9.30
N LYS A 202 13.94 21.58 -10.31
CA LYS A 202 15.26 22.16 -10.61
C LYS A 202 15.29 23.62 -10.19
N VAL A 203 16.29 23.99 -9.38
CA VAL A 203 16.60 25.36 -9.01
C VAL A 203 18.01 25.68 -9.52
N ASN A 204 18.14 26.69 -10.36
CA ASN A 204 19.41 27.04 -10.99
C ASN A 204 20.11 25.86 -11.69
N GLY A 205 19.34 25.03 -12.38
CA GLY A 205 19.81 23.84 -13.10
C GLY A 205 20.13 22.62 -12.22
N LYS A 206 20.07 22.74 -10.89
CA LYS A 206 20.29 21.63 -9.95
C LYS A 206 18.98 21.00 -9.52
N ARG A 207 18.93 19.66 -9.49
CA ARG A 207 17.82 18.90 -8.90
C ARG A 207 17.79 19.12 -7.40
N THR A 208 16.59 19.33 -6.84
CA THR A 208 16.42 19.67 -5.41
C THR A 208 15.39 18.74 -4.74
N VAL A 209 14.15 19.16 -4.63
CA VAL A 209 13.06 18.53 -3.87
C VAL A 209 11.91 18.11 -4.79
N TRP A 210 10.87 17.54 -4.21
CA TRP A 210 9.60 17.21 -4.87
C TRP A 210 8.46 17.91 -4.16
N CYS A 211 7.40 18.23 -4.90
CA CYS A 211 6.11 18.54 -4.30
C CYS A 211 5.39 17.28 -3.82
N GLN A 212 4.40 17.47 -2.96
CA GLN A 212 3.51 16.39 -2.52
C GLN A 212 2.73 15.77 -3.69
N GLN A 213 2.34 16.60 -4.68
CA GLN A 213 1.72 16.17 -5.92
C GLN A 213 2.43 16.80 -7.11
N HIS A 214 2.45 16.06 -8.22
CA HIS A 214 2.92 16.53 -9.52
C HIS A 214 1.87 16.25 -10.58
N ASP A 215 1.67 17.20 -11.47
CA ASP A 215 0.76 17.04 -12.59
C ASP A 215 1.12 15.82 -13.43
N ARG A 216 0.10 14.99 -13.72
CA ARG A 216 0.30 13.69 -14.38
C ARG A 216 0.81 13.78 -15.81
N GLU A 217 0.62 14.94 -16.48
CA GLU A 217 0.99 15.12 -17.88
C GLU A 217 2.28 15.94 -18.01
N THR A 218 2.33 17.09 -17.32
CA THR A 218 3.45 18.03 -17.41
C THR A 218 4.59 17.71 -16.44
N LEU A 219 4.34 16.89 -15.41
CA LEU A 219 5.25 16.58 -14.30
C LEU A 219 5.58 17.79 -13.42
N ALA A 220 4.96 18.93 -13.65
CA ALA A 220 5.15 20.14 -12.86
C ALA A 220 4.53 19.98 -11.44
N PRO A 221 5.01 20.73 -10.45
CA PRO A 221 4.36 20.83 -9.16
C PRO A 221 2.87 21.15 -9.27
N ALA A 222 2.04 20.43 -8.54
CA ALA A 222 0.59 20.60 -8.53
C ALA A 222 0.07 20.78 -7.10
N ALA A 223 -1.00 21.56 -6.95
CA ALA A 223 -1.71 21.70 -5.68
C ALA A 223 -2.53 20.44 -5.38
N ALA A 224 -2.68 20.10 -4.08
CA ALA A 224 -3.56 19.04 -3.65
C ALA A 224 -5.00 19.55 -3.56
N ARG A 225 -5.44 20.01 -2.40
CA ARG A 225 -6.80 20.56 -2.22
C ARG A 225 -6.87 22.00 -2.72
N SER A 226 -8.08 22.48 -3.05
CA SER A 226 -8.28 23.81 -3.66
C SER A 226 -7.71 24.99 -2.86
N TYR A 227 -7.50 24.81 -1.56
CA TYR A 227 -6.93 25.83 -0.66
C TYR A 227 -5.43 25.62 -0.38
N GLU A 228 -4.80 24.61 -0.98
CA GLU A 228 -3.39 24.31 -0.81
C GLU A 228 -2.61 24.75 -2.06
N LEU A 229 -1.53 25.47 -1.83
CA LEU A 229 -0.53 25.71 -2.86
C LEU A 229 0.33 24.45 -3.05
N PRO A 230 1.01 24.31 -4.21
CA PRO A 230 2.02 23.26 -4.34
C PRO A 230 3.03 23.35 -3.20
N SER A 231 3.19 22.25 -2.45
CA SER A 231 4.03 22.21 -1.24
C SER A 231 5.04 21.07 -1.30
N TYR A 232 6.17 21.27 -0.61
CA TYR A 232 7.31 20.35 -0.55
C TYR A 232 7.26 19.44 0.66
#